data_72ef640a898a50abc3b20382a993d888
#
_entry.id   72ef640a898a50abc3b20382a993d888
#
_cell.length_a   1.000
_cell.length_b   1.000
_cell.length_c   1.000
_cell.angle_alpha   90.00
_cell.angle_beta   90.00
_cell.angle_gamma   90.00
#
_symmetry.space_group_name_H-M   'P 1'
#
loop_
_entity.id
_entity.type
_entity.pdbx_description
1 polymer ?
#
loop_
_entity_poly.entity_id
_entity_poly.type
_entity_poly.pdbx_seq_one_letter_code
_entity_poly.pdbx_strand_id
1 'polypeptide(L)'
;MGRVLTVTYVFLLLGIQPFVDIPAEREVQSVSADVEQTEEIRPKIALTFDDGPSAAYTEKLLDGLRERDVHATFFLIGENIEKGDNALLVRQMARDGHLIGNHTYHHVQLTKIKEEEALKELEETNRLIEKITGNPVEYVRPPFGEFPKGLSGKISMIPVMWTVDPLDWSVKKIQRKLSAK
;
A
#
# COMPACT_ATOMS: atom_id res chain seq x y z
N MET A 1 -15.80 40.39 -20.71
CA MET A 1 -15.66 41.12 -21.99
C MET A 1 -14.29 40.79 -22.59
N GLY A 2 -14.23 39.80 -23.47
CA GLY A 2 -13.00 39.39 -24.16
C GLY A 2 -13.07 39.81 -25.62
N ARG A 3 -12.09 40.57 -26.04
CA ARG A 3 -11.96 41.02 -27.42
C ARG A 3 -11.25 39.95 -28.24
N VAL A 4 -11.93 39.44 -29.26
CA VAL A 4 -11.37 38.58 -30.31
C VAL A 4 -10.71 39.49 -31.33
N LEU A 5 -9.41 39.31 -31.58
CA LEU A 5 -8.67 39.98 -32.67
C LEU A 5 -8.73 39.07 -33.89
N THR A 6 -9.44 39.56 -34.91
CA THR A 6 -9.50 38.94 -36.23
C THR A 6 -8.35 39.53 -37.07
N VAL A 7 -7.42 38.68 -37.54
CA VAL A 7 -6.35 39.08 -38.47
C VAL A 7 -6.77 38.66 -39.88
N THR A 8 -6.98 39.68 -40.72
CA THR A 8 -7.32 39.50 -42.14
C THR A 8 -6.04 39.54 -42.96
N TYR A 9 -5.74 38.44 -43.66
CA TYR A 9 -4.63 38.40 -44.64
C TYR A 9 -5.15 38.81 -46.02
N VAL A 10 -4.53 39.87 -46.54
CA VAL A 10 -4.71 40.30 -47.94
C VAL A 10 -3.59 39.68 -48.78
N PHE A 11 -3.94 38.84 -49.75
CA PHE A 11 -3.00 38.37 -50.77
C PHE A 11 -2.89 39.36 -51.90
N LEU A 12 -1.71 39.88 -52.11
CA LEU A 12 -1.38 40.62 -53.29
C LEU A 12 -0.52 39.75 -54.24
N LEU A 13 -1.09 39.37 -55.39
CA LEU A 13 -0.38 38.64 -56.44
C LEU A 13 0.46 39.64 -57.30
N LEU A 14 1.77 39.54 -57.18
CA LEU A 14 2.67 40.05 -58.22
C LEU A 14 3.77 39.02 -58.46
N GLY A 15 3.74 38.45 -59.67
CA GLY A 15 4.72 37.47 -60.11
C GLY A 15 6.08 38.09 -60.38
N ILE A 16 7.10 37.57 -59.71
CA ILE A 16 8.49 37.61 -60.16
C ILE A 16 9.12 36.32 -59.59
N GLN A 17 9.57 35.41 -60.45
CA GLN A 17 10.35 34.26 -60.05
C GLN A 17 11.82 34.70 -59.89
N PRO A 18 12.41 34.54 -58.71
CA PRO A 18 13.85 34.44 -58.64
C PRO A 18 14.24 32.93 -58.56
N PHE A 19 15.21 32.66 -59.41
CA PHE A 19 15.99 31.41 -59.36
C PHE A 19 16.52 31.21 -57.96
N VAL A 20 16.05 30.12 -57.30
CA VAL A 20 16.58 29.74 -55.98
C VAL A 20 17.67 28.73 -56.22
N ASP A 21 18.91 29.13 -56.03
CA ASP A 21 20.02 28.21 -55.80
C ASP A 21 19.70 27.32 -54.61
N ILE A 22 19.67 26.02 -54.84
CA ILE A 22 19.56 25.03 -53.78
C ILE A 22 20.98 24.81 -53.25
N PRO A 23 21.33 25.20 -52.03
CA PRO A 23 22.57 24.74 -51.44
C PRO A 23 22.43 23.27 -51.15
N ALA A 24 23.21 22.45 -51.82
CA ALA A 24 23.50 21.10 -51.42
C ALA A 24 24.34 21.15 -50.15
N GLU A 25 23.73 20.82 -49.03
CA GLU A 25 24.32 20.24 -47.84
C GLU A 25 23.29 20.41 -46.70
N ARG A 26 22.32 19.49 -46.64
CA ARG A 26 21.62 19.24 -45.41
C ARG A 26 22.54 18.38 -44.54
N GLU A 27 23.22 19.03 -43.65
CA GLU A 27 23.84 18.37 -42.51
C GLU A 27 22.76 17.52 -41.80
N VAL A 28 22.89 16.21 -41.92
CA VAL A 28 22.05 15.29 -41.18
C VAL A 28 22.45 15.45 -39.71
N GLN A 29 21.77 16.34 -38.99
CA GLN A 29 21.82 16.33 -37.52
C GLN A 29 21.40 14.95 -37.08
N SER A 30 22.37 14.19 -36.59
CA SER A 30 22.11 12.95 -35.89
C SER A 30 21.20 13.29 -34.73
N VAL A 31 19.93 12.91 -34.83
CA VAL A 31 19.04 12.82 -33.69
C VAL A 31 19.65 11.74 -32.79
N SER A 32 20.40 12.20 -31.79
CA SER A 32 20.72 11.35 -30.66
C SER A 32 19.38 10.91 -30.12
N ALA A 33 18.99 9.67 -30.39
CA ALA A 33 17.92 9.03 -29.70
C ALA A 33 18.27 9.13 -28.21
N ASP A 34 17.55 9.96 -27.49
CA ASP A 34 17.53 9.88 -26.04
C ASP A 34 17.20 8.43 -25.73
N VAL A 35 18.22 7.70 -25.31
CA VAL A 35 18.04 6.37 -24.74
C VAL A 35 17.23 6.63 -23.49
N GLU A 36 15.91 6.48 -23.62
CA GLU A 36 15.00 6.41 -22.51
C GLU A 36 15.60 5.37 -21.57
N GLN A 37 16.16 5.84 -20.46
CA GLN A 37 16.69 4.97 -19.42
C GLN A 37 15.48 4.14 -18.98
N THR A 38 15.37 2.94 -19.52
CA THR A 38 14.45 1.93 -18.97
C THR A 38 14.90 1.73 -17.54
N GLU A 39 14.16 2.33 -16.59
CA GLU A 39 14.34 2.03 -15.17
C GLU A 39 14.29 0.52 -15.04
N GLU A 40 15.40 -0.05 -14.60
CA GLU A 40 15.50 -1.48 -14.32
C GLU A 40 14.42 -1.81 -13.28
N ILE A 41 13.35 -2.49 -13.72
CA ILE A 41 12.23 -2.85 -12.85
C ILE A 41 12.78 -3.89 -11.86
N ARG A 42 13.30 -3.41 -10.74
CA ARG A 42 13.71 -4.27 -9.63
C ARG A 42 12.47 -4.89 -9.00
N PRO A 43 12.44 -6.20 -8.80
CA PRO A 43 11.33 -6.84 -8.14
C PRO A 43 11.15 -6.24 -6.73
N LYS A 44 9.89 -5.87 -6.42
CA LYS A 44 9.51 -5.30 -5.13
C LYS A 44 8.70 -6.33 -4.36
N ILE A 45 8.94 -6.42 -3.05
CA ILE A 45 8.13 -7.20 -2.12
C ILE A 45 7.52 -6.27 -1.07
N ALA A 46 6.33 -6.60 -0.60
CA ALA A 46 5.71 -5.98 0.56
C ALA A 46 5.80 -6.95 1.74
N LEU A 47 6.45 -6.52 2.82
CA LEU A 47 6.45 -7.28 4.07
C LEU A 47 5.17 -7.00 4.84
N THR A 48 4.51 -8.05 5.30
CA THR A 48 3.31 -7.92 6.11
C THR A 48 3.38 -8.83 7.33
N PHE A 49 2.86 -8.36 8.45
CA PHE A 49 2.83 -9.07 9.72
C PHE A 49 1.41 -9.06 10.27
N ASP A 50 0.93 -10.22 10.64
CA ASP A 50 -0.42 -10.43 11.19
C ASP A 50 -0.36 -10.68 12.69
N ASP A 51 -1.53 -10.70 13.36
CA ASP A 51 -1.75 -11.07 14.76
C ASP A 51 -1.12 -10.14 15.82
N GLY A 52 -0.47 -9.06 15.42
CA GLY A 52 0.09 -8.08 16.35
C GLY A 52 -0.98 -7.21 17.04
N PRO A 53 -0.55 -6.33 17.94
CA PRO A 53 0.78 -6.21 18.52
C PRO A 53 1.04 -7.25 19.62
N SER A 54 2.32 -7.51 19.91
CA SER A 54 2.75 -8.40 20.98
C SER A 54 3.83 -7.71 21.84
N ALA A 55 3.60 -7.56 23.13
CA ALA A 55 4.58 -7.00 24.05
C ALA A 55 5.94 -7.73 24.04
N ALA A 56 5.93 -9.03 23.70
CA ALA A 56 7.15 -9.83 23.71
C ALA A 56 8.02 -9.69 22.45
N TYR A 57 7.40 -9.33 21.30
CA TYR A 57 8.09 -9.45 20.01
C TYR A 57 8.04 -8.18 19.16
N THR A 58 6.98 -7.37 19.27
CA THR A 58 6.74 -6.27 18.33
C THR A 58 7.79 -5.18 18.45
N GLU A 59 8.22 -4.80 19.65
CA GLU A 59 9.28 -3.80 19.84
C GLU A 59 10.56 -4.20 19.10
N LYS A 60 11.02 -5.42 19.34
CA LYS A 60 12.22 -5.95 18.68
C LYS A 60 12.10 -6.01 17.16
N LEU A 61 10.89 -6.31 16.65
CA LEU A 61 10.61 -6.30 15.21
C LEU A 61 10.72 -4.88 14.63
N LEU A 62 10.13 -3.90 15.29
CA LEU A 62 10.19 -2.49 14.89
C LEU A 62 11.63 -1.97 14.89
N ASP A 63 12.44 -2.31 15.89
CA ASP A 63 13.85 -1.96 15.92
C ASP A 63 14.60 -2.55 14.73
N GLY A 64 14.38 -3.83 14.44
CA GLY A 64 15.02 -4.50 13.31
C GLY A 64 14.62 -3.94 11.94
N LEU A 65 13.37 -3.49 11.78
CA LEU A 65 12.91 -2.82 10.57
C LEU A 65 13.55 -1.43 10.43
N ARG A 66 13.61 -0.66 11.52
CA ARG A 66 14.21 0.68 11.55
C ARG A 66 15.71 0.63 11.24
N GLU A 67 16.46 -0.31 11.81
CA GLU A 67 17.89 -0.50 11.52
C GLU A 67 18.17 -0.77 10.04
N ARG A 68 17.20 -1.27 9.29
CA ARG A 68 17.32 -1.63 7.87
C ARG A 68 16.64 -0.67 6.92
N ASP A 69 16.06 0.40 7.46
CA ASP A 69 15.25 1.36 6.69
C ASP A 69 14.15 0.69 5.88
N VAL A 70 13.45 -0.27 6.50
CA VAL A 70 12.39 -1.07 5.87
C VAL A 70 11.05 -0.73 6.48
N HIS A 71 10.08 -0.36 5.63
CA HIS A 71 8.69 -0.22 5.99
C HIS A 71 7.91 -1.52 5.75
N ALA A 72 6.91 -1.77 6.59
CA ALA A 72 6.06 -2.94 6.53
C ALA A 72 4.58 -2.59 6.72
N THR A 73 3.70 -3.56 6.54
CA THR A 73 2.28 -3.45 6.89
C THR A 73 1.97 -4.39 8.05
N PHE A 74 1.29 -3.88 9.08
CA PHE A 74 0.87 -4.65 10.24
C PHE A 74 -0.65 -4.77 10.25
N PHE A 75 -1.18 -5.99 10.19
CA PHE A 75 -2.60 -6.26 10.38
C PHE A 75 -2.86 -6.64 11.82
N LEU A 76 -3.51 -5.75 12.57
CA LEU A 76 -3.59 -5.83 14.02
C LEU A 76 -4.92 -6.39 14.50
N ILE A 77 -4.86 -7.23 15.54
CA ILE A 77 -6.00 -7.73 16.28
C ILE A 77 -6.39 -6.70 17.34
N GLY A 78 -7.66 -6.27 17.36
CA GLY A 78 -8.16 -5.25 18.28
C GLY A 78 -7.92 -5.59 19.73
N GLU A 79 -8.27 -6.82 20.17
CA GLU A 79 -8.01 -7.29 21.53
C GLU A 79 -6.54 -7.21 21.93
N ASN A 80 -5.61 -7.44 21.00
CA ASN A 80 -4.18 -7.34 21.28
C ASN A 80 -3.71 -5.89 21.46
N ILE A 81 -4.36 -4.94 20.78
CA ILE A 81 -4.07 -3.49 20.94
C ILE A 81 -4.38 -3.05 22.38
N GLU A 82 -5.44 -3.56 22.98
CA GLU A 82 -5.88 -3.16 24.33
C GLU A 82 -5.09 -3.84 25.46
N LYS A 83 -4.26 -4.84 25.17
CA LYS A 83 -3.46 -5.54 26.18
C LYS A 83 -2.28 -4.70 26.67
N GLY A 84 -2.27 -4.35 27.95
CA GLY A 84 -1.16 -3.63 28.58
C GLY A 84 -0.82 -2.31 27.84
N ASP A 85 0.46 -2.15 27.53
CA ASP A 85 0.97 -0.95 26.84
C ASP A 85 1.06 -1.11 25.31
N ASN A 86 0.41 -2.08 24.74
CA ASN A 86 0.48 -2.38 23.31
C ASN A 86 0.02 -1.22 22.40
N ALA A 87 -0.85 -0.34 22.89
CA ALA A 87 -1.21 0.90 22.20
C ALA A 87 0.00 1.81 21.91
N LEU A 88 1.05 1.77 22.74
CA LEU A 88 2.29 2.50 22.49
C LEU A 88 3.05 1.93 21.29
N LEU A 89 3.02 0.60 21.11
CA LEU A 89 3.63 -0.07 19.96
C LEU A 89 2.91 0.31 18.66
N VAL A 90 1.57 0.39 18.67
CA VAL A 90 0.78 0.84 17.52
C VAL A 90 1.14 2.30 17.15
N ARG A 91 1.28 3.17 18.16
CA ARG A 91 1.72 4.55 17.93
C ARG A 91 3.13 4.61 17.36
N GLN A 92 4.02 3.73 17.80
CA GLN A 92 5.38 3.64 17.27
C GLN A 92 5.37 3.17 15.82
N MET A 93 4.60 2.12 15.47
CA MET A 93 4.42 1.67 14.08
C MET A 93 4.04 2.84 13.15
N ALA A 94 3.06 3.66 13.56
CA ALA A 94 2.62 4.81 12.77
C ALA A 94 3.71 5.88 12.63
N ARG A 95 4.46 6.16 13.70
CA ARG A 95 5.57 7.15 13.68
C ARG A 95 6.73 6.69 12.80
N ASP A 96 7.00 5.38 12.77
CA ASP A 96 8.06 4.78 11.99
C ASP A 96 7.64 4.60 10.50
N GLY A 97 6.44 5.09 10.11
CA GLY A 97 5.97 5.10 8.72
C GLY A 97 5.44 3.76 8.22
N HIS A 98 5.14 2.82 9.12
CA HIS A 98 4.53 1.56 8.74
C HIS A 98 3.03 1.74 8.44
N LEU A 99 2.49 0.92 7.52
CA LEU A 99 1.05 0.83 7.31
C LEU A 99 0.42 -0.05 8.39
N ILE A 100 -0.77 0.36 8.85
CA ILE A 100 -1.52 -0.37 9.87
C ILE A 100 -2.87 -0.71 9.30
N GLY A 101 -3.19 -1.99 9.28
CA GLY A 101 -4.45 -2.56 8.82
C GLY A 101 -5.20 -3.30 9.93
N ASN A 102 -6.42 -3.67 9.61
CA ASN A 102 -7.35 -4.36 10.49
C ASN A 102 -7.23 -5.89 10.33
N HIS A 103 -7.22 -6.62 11.46
CA HIS A 103 -7.24 -8.09 11.47
C HIS A 103 -8.36 -8.66 12.37
N THR A 104 -9.51 -7.95 12.41
CA THR A 104 -10.64 -8.17 13.30
C THR A 104 -10.32 -7.91 14.79
N TYR A 105 -11.34 -7.88 15.63
CA TYR A 105 -11.11 -7.61 17.05
C TYR A 105 -10.65 -8.86 17.83
N HIS A 106 -11.29 -10.02 17.59
CA HIS A 106 -11.00 -11.29 18.29
C HIS A 106 -10.35 -12.35 17.38
N HIS A 107 -9.81 -11.98 16.21
CA HIS A 107 -9.27 -12.94 15.24
C HIS A 107 -10.30 -14.00 14.81
N VAL A 108 -11.52 -13.59 14.56
CA VAL A 108 -12.62 -14.48 14.16
C VAL A 108 -12.61 -14.78 12.66
N GLN A 109 -13.07 -15.97 12.29
CA GLN A 109 -13.31 -16.31 10.89
C GLN A 109 -14.61 -15.65 10.42
N LEU A 110 -14.51 -14.54 9.67
CA LEU A 110 -15.63 -13.68 9.28
C LEU A 110 -16.74 -14.42 8.51
N THR A 111 -16.41 -15.52 7.83
CA THR A 111 -17.38 -16.35 7.08
C THR A 111 -18.21 -17.27 7.99
N LYS A 112 -17.86 -17.41 9.26
CA LYS A 112 -18.54 -18.29 10.22
C LYS A 112 -19.40 -17.56 11.24
N ILE A 113 -19.44 -16.26 11.20
CA ILE A 113 -20.26 -15.42 12.07
C ILE A 113 -21.30 -14.64 11.26
N LYS A 114 -22.27 -14.06 11.94
CA LYS A 114 -23.29 -13.22 11.30
C LYS A 114 -22.63 -11.94 10.75
N GLU A 115 -23.18 -11.40 9.68
CA GLU A 115 -22.69 -10.19 9.06
C GLU A 115 -22.60 -9.01 10.02
N GLU A 116 -23.59 -8.85 10.89
CA GLU A 116 -23.63 -7.79 11.90
C GLU A 116 -22.47 -7.92 12.91
N GLU A 117 -22.16 -9.13 13.33
CA GLU A 117 -21.00 -9.43 14.19
C GLU A 117 -19.68 -9.15 13.44
N ALA A 118 -19.61 -9.53 12.15
CA ALA A 118 -18.43 -9.29 11.34
C ALA A 118 -18.15 -7.80 11.18
N LEU A 119 -19.18 -6.98 10.93
CA LEU A 119 -19.05 -5.53 10.87
C LEU A 119 -18.58 -4.95 12.21
N LYS A 120 -19.12 -5.41 13.32
CA LYS A 120 -18.73 -4.98 14.67
C LYS A 120 -17.24 -5.29 14.95
N GLU A 121 -16.77 -6.49 14.63
CA GLU A 121 -15.36 -6.89 14.75
C GLU A 121 -14.41 -5.96 14.02
N LEU A 122 -14.80 -5.53 12.82
CA LEU A 122 -14.02 -4.61 12.01
C LEU A 122 -14.09 -3.17 12.53
N GLU A 123 -15.27 -2.68 12.89
CA GLU A 123 -15.47 -1.32 13.37
C GLU A 123 -14.76 -1.06 14.70
N GLU A 124 -14.81 -2.01 15.63
CA GLU A 124 -14.15 -1.87 16.94
C GLU A 124 -12.63 -1.78 16.78
N THR A 125 -12.05 -2.60 15.91
CA THR A 125 -10.62 -2.55 15.62
C THR A 125 -10.21 -1.24 14.92
N ASN A 126 -10.99 -0.79 13.92
CA ASN A 126 -10.75 0.49 13.26
C ASN A 126 -10.74 1.63 14.25
N ARG A 127 -11.75 1.71 15.13
CA ARG A 127 -11.86 2.78 16.13
C ARG A 127 -10.65 2.83 17.05
N LEU A 128 -10.09 1.67 17.44
CA LEU A 128 -8.88 1.63 18.26
C LEU A 128 -7.66 2.16 17.49
N ILE A 129 -7.46 1.69 16.26
CA ILE A 129 -6.33 2.11 15.44
C ILE A 129 -6.42 3.61 15.15
N GLU A 130 -7.56 4.10 14.70
CA GLU A 130 -7.80 5.50 14.39
C GLU A 130 -7.61 6.42 15.61
N LYS A 131 -8.10 6.00 16.78
CA LYS A 131 -7.91 6.74 18.04
C LYS A 131 -6.43 6.89 18.41
N ILE A 132 -5.60 5.89 18.11
CA ILE A 132 -4.18 5.88 18.48
C ILE A 132 -3.34 6.62 17.46
N THR A 133 -3.63 6.44 16.17
CA THR A 133 -2.80 6.92 15.04
C THR A 133 -3.27 8.26 14.49
N GLY A 134 -4.56 8.57 14.62
CA GLY A 134 -5.21 9.73 13.98
C GLY A 134 -5.51 9.52 12.49
N ASN A 135 -5.21 8.34 11.93
CA ASN A 135 -5.39 8.02 10.51
C ASN A 135 -6.50 6.97 10.32
N PRO A 136 -7.29 7.06 9.23
CA PRO A 136 -8.27 6.04 8.90
C PRO A 136 -7.59 4.71 8.52
N VAL A 137 -8.28 3.61 8.75
CA VAL A 137 -7.82 2.28 8.37
C VAL A 137 -8.28 1.96 6.96
N GLU A 138 -7.34 1.82 6.04
CA GLU A 138 -7.63 1.60 4.61
C GLU A 138 -7.64 0.12 4.20
N TYR A 139 -7.00 -0.73 4.98
CA TYR A 139 -6.79 -2.14 4.63
C TYR A 139 -7.29 -3.08 5.70
N VAL A 140 -7.87 -4.21 5.27
CA VAL A 140 -8.23 -5.31 6.15
C VAL A 140 -7.64 -6.61 5.62
N ARG A 141 -7.07 -7.42 6.52
CA ARG A 141 -6.76 -8.80 6.20
C ARG A 141 -7.68 -9.69 7.02
N PRO A 142 -8.57 -10.46 6.37
CA PRO A 142 -9.45 -11.34 7.10
C PRO A 142 -8.65 -12.49 7.70
N PRO A 143 -8.87 -12.87 8.97
CA PRO A 143 -8.30 -14.08 9.52
C PRO A 143 -8.61 -15.31 8.66
N PHE A 144 -7.65 -16.24 8.58
CA PHE A 144 -7.74 -17.46 7.76
C PHE A 144 -7.85 -17.23 6.25
N GLY A 145 -7.70 -15.98 5.76
CA GLY A 145 -7.78 -15.66 4.34
C GLY A 145 -9.20 -15.70 3.75
N GLU A 146 -10.23 -15.72 4.59
CA GLU A 146 -11.62 -15.85 4.15
C GLU A 146 -12.40 -14.54 4.36
N PHE A 147 -12.78 -13.90 3.25
CA PHE A 147 -13.57 -12.67 3.26
C PHE A 147 -15.00 -12.91 2.74
N PRO A 148 -16.05 -12.62 3.54
CA PRO A 148 -17.44 -12.82 3.12
C PRO A 148 -17.83 -11.85 2.00
N LYS A 149 -18.41 -12.37 0.92
CA LYS A 149 -18.90 -11.53 -0.19
C LYS A 149 -19.93 -10.48 0.24
N GLY A 150 -20.72 -10.76 1.27
CA GLY A 150 -21.71 -9.84 1.81
C GLY A 150 -21.14 -8.56 2.43
N LEU A 151 -19.87 -8.56 2.82
CA LEU A 151 -19.19 -7.37 3.36
C LEU A 151 -18.64 -6.45 2.26
N SER A 152 -18.50 -6.93 1.03
CA SER A 152 -18.10 -6.10 -0.11
C SER A 152 -19.10 -4.96 -0.32
N GLY A 153 -18.62 -3.72 -0.28
CA GLY A 153 -19.46 -2.52 -0.41
C GLY A 153 -20.10 -2.03 0.90
N LYS A 154 -19.95 -2.76 2.02
CA LYS A 154 -20.41 -2.32 3.36
C LYS A 154 -19.29 -1.76 4.21
N ILE A 155 -18.06 -2.00 3.82
CA ILE A 155 -16.86 -1.44 4.45
C ILE A 155 -16.08 -0.60 3.44
N SER A 156 -15.37 0.41 3.93
CA SER A 156 -14.48 1.24 3.10
C SER A 156 -13.10 0.63 2.91
N MET A 157 -12.74 -0.36 3.72
CA MET A 157 -11.42 -1.00 3.68
C MET A 157 -11.28 -1.95 2.50
N ILE A 158 -10.07 -2.03 1.97
CA ILE A 158 -9.68 -2.95 0.90
C ILE A 158 -9.19 -4.26 1.52
N PRO A 159 -9.79 -5.43 1.19
CA PRO A 159 -9.29 -6.72 1.63
C PRO A 159 -7.95 -7.05 0.97
N VAL A 160 -6.92 -7.34 1.78
CA VAL A 160 -5.57 -7.67 1.33
C VAL A 160 -5.19 -9.07 1.78
N MET A 161 -4.85 -9.92 0.81
CA MET A 161 -4.33 -11.26 1.05
C MET A 161 -2.80 -11.28 0.92
N TRP A 162 -2.21 -12.46 0.96
CA TRP A 162 -0.79 -12.69 0.73
C TRP A 162 -0.59 -13.47 -0.57
N THR A 163 0.54 -13.26 -1.23
CA THR A 163 0.96 -14.02 -2.42
C THR A 163 1.99 -15.10 -2.08
N VAL A 164 2.74 -14.88 -1.00
CA VAL A 164 3.70 -15.84 -0.47
C VAL A 164 3.41 -16.04 1.00
N ASP A 165 3.16 -17.29 1.40
CA ASP A 165 3.00 -17.71 2.80
C ASP A 165 4.26 -18.47 3.22
N PRO A 166 5.09 -17.94 4.13
CA PRO A 166 6.28 -18.63 4.61
C PRO A 166 5.96 -19.75 5.60
N LEU A 167 4.69 -19.96 5.95
CA LEU A 167 4.21 -20.94 6.91
C LEU A 167 4.84 -20.83 8.31
N ASP A 168 5.30 -19.64 8.69
CA ASP A 168 5.96 -19.37 9.97
C ASP A 168 5.03 -19.62 11.18
N TRP A 169 3.74 -19.40 11.00
CA TRP A 169 2.70 -19.76 11.99
C TRP A 169 2.67 -21.25 12.34
N SER A 170 3.11 -22.12 11.42
CA SER A 170 3.12 -23.59 11.60
C SER A 170 4.37 -24.07 12.36
N VAL A 171 5.48 -23.34 12.30
CA VAL A 171 6.77 -23.73 12.90
C VAL A 171 6.69 -23.78 14.43
N LYS A 172 5.91 -22.92 15.05
CA LYS A 172 5.66 -22.96 16.52
C LYS A 172 5.07 -24.28 17.01
N LYS A 173 4.28 -24.98 16.19
CA LYS A 173 3.75 -26.30 16.51
C LYS A 173 4.83 -27.38 16.49
N ILE A 174 5.82 -27.24 15.60
CA ILE A 174 6.93 -28.21 15.47
C ILE A 174 7.90 -28.04 16.63
N GLN A 175 8.29 -26.83 17.00
CA GLN A 175 9.21 -26.58 18.12
C GLN A 175 8.57 -27.00 19.47
N ARG A 176 7.29 -26.76 19.71
CA ARG A 176 6.60 -27.25 20.92
C ARG A 176 6.56 -28.79 21.00
N LYS A 177 6.45 -29.49 19.86
CA LYS A 177 6.52 -30.96 19.83
C LYS A 177 7.93 -31.50 20.09
N LEU A 178 8.97 -30.78 19.69
CA LEU A 178 10.38 -31.17 19.89
C LEU A 178 10.85 -30.88 21.32
N SER A 179 10.34 -29.82 21.96
CA SER A 179 10.67 -29.48 23.36
C SER A 179 9.86 -30.21 24.38
N ALA A 180 8.83 -31.00 24.01
CA ALA A 180 8.00 -31.83 24.88
C ALA A 180 8.42 -33.32 24.90
N LYS A 181 9.55 -33.66 24.28
CA LYS A 181 10.23 -34.95 24.37
C LYS A 181 11.53 -34.83 25.15
#